data_44a087a736f0d781c5e52216f2fb9f01
#
_entry.id   44a087a736f0d781c5e52216f2fb9f01
#
_cell.length_a   1.000
_cell.length_b   1.000
_cell.length_c   1.000
_cell.angle_alpha   90.00
_cell.angle_beta   90.00
_cell.angle_gamma   90.00
#
_symmetry.space_group_name_H-M   'P 1'
#
loop_
_entity.id
_entity.type
_entity.pdbx_description
1 polymer ?
#
loop_
_entity_poly.entity_id
_entity_poly.type
_entity_poly.pdbx_seq_one_letter_code
_entity_poly.pdbx_strand_id
1 'polypeptide(L)'
;MKRVLEENKGIPASLLWMLAIIAGISVANLYYNQPLLNKISEDLRVSEFTANLIPMTTQIGYALGLLFIIPLGDLYKRRNIIVINFLLLSVSMLGFAVAQNIYFVLLASLITGICSVMPQIFIPIAAQFSQPEKKAQNVGVLVSGLLTGILGSRVVSGIVGEYWGWRTIFYIASVLMLICIFVIVRILPDMPSNYKGTYTGLMKSVFTLVKENATLRLVSLRAGICFGCFLTLWACLAFKMSGAPFYAGNNVIGMLGLCGIAGAMTASFVGKFVRILGIRMFNYIGCSIIFSHAYPLFFSGQLYRNHSRYYSD
;
A
#
# COMPACT_ATOMS: atom_id res chain seq x y z
N MET A 1 -4.67 18.36 -29.30
CA MET A 1 -5.80 17.40 -29.47
C MET A 1 -5.78 16.48 -28.26
N LYS A 2 -6.87 16.48 -27.45
CA LYS A 2 -7.04 15.48 -26.38
C LYS A 2 -7.26 14.13 -27.05
N ARG A 3 -6.33 13.19 -26.88
CA ARG A 3 -6.50 11.83 -27.41
C ARG A 3 -7.67 11.19 -26.68
N VAL A 4 -8.67 10.73 -27.41
CA VAL A 4 -9.76 9.92 -26.87
C VAL A 4 -9.22 8.48 -26.80
N LEU A 5 -9.30 7.86 -25.63
CA LEU A 5 -8.96 6.44 -25.49
C LEU A 5 -10.18 5.61 -25.94
N GLU A 6 -9.94 4.64 -26.79
CA GLU A 6 -10.96 3.69 -27.23
C GLU A 6 -10.68 2.31 -26.65
N GLU A 7 -11.75 1.63 -26.22
CA GLU A 7 -11.63 0.30 -25.60
C GLU A 7 -10.97 -0.70 -26.54
N ASN A 8 -10.04 -1.49 -26.00
CA ASN A 8 -9.30 -2.55 -26.69
C ASN A 8 -8.45 -2.09 -27.90
N LYS A 9 -8.29 -0.79 -28.15
CA LYS A 9 -7.47 -0.29 -29.27
C LYS A 9 -6.01 -0.01 -28.92
N GLY A 10 -5.70 -0.01 -27.64
CA GLY A 10 -4.34 0.18 -27.12
C GLY A 10 -4.17 1.44 -26.31
N ILE A 11 -3.40 1.33 -25.22
CA ILE A 11 -3.00 2.44 -24.38
C ILE A 11 -1.62 2.94 -24.83
N PRO A 12 -1.38 4.26 -24.99
CA PRO A 12 -0.05 4.78 -25.30
C PRO A 12 0.96 4.40 -24.21
N ALA A 13 2.15 3.96 -24.61
CA ALA A 13 3.18 3.54 -23.66
C ALA A 13 3.57 4.66 -22.68
N SER A 14 3.64 5.91 -23.14
CA SER A 14 3.91 7.07 -22.28
C SER A 14 2.86 7.25 -21.18
N LEU A 15 1.58 7.07 -21.50
CA LEU A 15 0.49 7.13 -20.52
C LEU A 15 0.58 5.95 -19.53
N LEU A 16 0.85 4.75 -20.02
CA LEU A 16 0.99 3.54 -19.20
C LEU A 16 2.12 3.69 -18.16
N TRP A 17 3.32 4.09 -18.60
CA TRP A 17 4.46 4.29 -17.71
C TRP A 17 4.23 5.44 -16.72
N MET A 18 3.62 6.52 -17.16
CA MET A 18 3.24 7.61 -16.26
C MET A 18 2.27 7.14 -15.17
N LEU A 19 1.23 6.38 -15.54
CA LEU A 19 0.30 5.82 -14.56
C LEU A 19 0.99 4.84 -13.60
N ALA A 20 1.97 4.05 -14.09
CA ALA A 20 2.75 3.15 -13.24
C ALA A 20 3.62 3.91 -12.23
N ILE A 21 4.28 4.99 -12.64
CA ILE A 21 5.08 5.85 -11.76
C ILE A 21 4.18 6.52 -10.72
N ILE A 22 3.07 7.12 -11.15
CA ILE A 22 2.12 7.78 -10.23
C ILE A 22 1.47 6.77 -9.28
N ALA A 23 1.20 5.54 -9.73
CA ALA A 23 0.73 4.46 -8.88
C ALA A 23 1.73 4.14 -7.77
N GLY A 24 3.01 4.04 -8.13
CA GLY A 24 4.09 3.83 -7.16
C GLY A 24 4.21 4.96 -6.15
N ILE A 25 4.22 6.23 -6.60
CA ILE A 25 4.27 7.41 -5.73
C ILE A 25 3.05 7.47 -4.81
N SER A 26 1.85 7.20 -5.33
CA SER A 26 0.62 7.26 -4.55
C SER A 26 0.56 6.18 -3.47
N VAL A 27 0.93 4.93 -3.79
CA VAL A 27 0.93 3.84 -2.81
C VAL A 27 2.04 3.98 -1.77
N ALA A 28 3.14 4.63 -2.11
CA ALA A 28 4.26 4.87 -1.21
C ALA A 28 3.84 5.60 0.07
N ASN A 29 2.82 6.47 -0.02
CA ASN A 29 2.28 7.23 1.12
C ASN A 29 1.73 6.34 2.26
N LEU A 30 1.30 5.12 1.95
CA LEU A 30 0.84 4.15 2.96
C LEU A 30 2.00 3.59 3.81
N TYR A 31 3.23 3.66 3.31
CA TYR A 31 4.36 2.92 3.86
C TYR A 31 5.51 3.78 4.37
N TYR A 32 5.49 5.10 4.12
CA TYR A 32 6.55 6.02 4.60
C TYR A 32 6.70 6.01 6.12
N ASN A 33 5.64 5.78 6.87
CA ASN A 33 5.65 5.79 8.33
C ASN A 33 6.39 4.58 8.93
N GLN A 34 6.43 3.43 8.24
CA GLN A 34 6.86 2.16 8.83
C GLN A 34 8.30 2.16 9.38
N PRO A 35 9.36 2.59 8.64
CA PRO A 35 10.70 2.62 9.19
C PRO A 35 10.92 3.77 10.19
N LEU A 36 9.97 4.69 10.31
CA LEU A 36 10.07 5.90 11.13
C LEU A 36 9.34 5.80 12.48
N LEU A 37 8.65 4.68 12.74
CA LEU A 37 7.78 4.53 13.91
C LEU A 37 8.50 4.79 15.22
N ASN A 38 9.75 4.36 15.36
CA ASN A 38 10.54 4.61 16.56
C ASN A 38 10.80 6.11 16.76
N LYS A 39 11.28 6.81 15.73
CA LYS A 39 11.51 8.27 15.79
C LYS A 39 10.23 9.06 16.06
N ILE A 40 9.10 8.63 15.49
CA ILE A 40 7.80 9.24 15.75
C ILE A 40 7.37 9.01 17.20
N SER A 41 7.57 7.81 17.73
CA SER A 41 7.28 7.43 19.11
C SER A 41 8.08 8.29 20.11
N GLU A 42 9.37 8.45 19.89
CA GLU A 42 10.27 9.26 20.71
C GLU A 42 9.91 10.75 20.67
N ASP A 43 9.70 11.31 19.46
CA ASP A 43 9.42 12.73 19.27
C ASP A 43 8.06 13.14 19.86
N LEU A 44 7.03 12.31 19.67
CA LEU A 44 5.70 12.56 20.23
C LEU A 44 5.53 12.05 21.68
N ARG A 45 6.56 11.43 22.27
CA ARG A 45 6.58 10.88 23.64
C ARG A 45 5.42 9.92 23.90
N VAL A 46 5.18 9.01 22.96
CA VAL A 46 4.13 7.99 23.06
C VAL A 46 4.73 6.59 23.12
N SER A 47 3.96 5.61 23.62
CA SER A 47 4.42 4.23 23.65
C SER A 47 4.55 3.65 22.24
N GLU A 48 5.39 2.63 22.08
CA GLU A 48 5.51 1.86 20.82
C GLU A 48 4.16 1.29 20.37
N PHE A 49 3.33 0.85 21.31
CA PHE A 49 1.98 0.38 21.00
C PHE A 49 1.15 1.50 20.33
N THR A 50 1.20 2.71 20.88
CA THR A 50 0.46 3.86 20.33
C THR A 50 1.00 4.26 18.96
N ALA A 51 2.31 4.24 18.76
CA ALA A 51 2.92 4.52 17.46
C ALA A 51 2.54 3.46 16.42
N ASN A 52 2.41 2.20 16.79
CA ASN A 52 1.95 1.12 15.92
C ASN A 52 0.47 1.27 15.46
N LEU A 53 -0.32 2.12 16.12
CA LEU A 53 -1.65 2.47 15.62
C LEU A 53 -1.59 3.29 14.31
N ILE A 54 -0.48 3.96 14.02
CA ILE A 54 -0.31 4.77 12.79
C ILE A 54 -0.48 3.91 11.52
N PRO A 55 0.33 2.87 11.27
CA PRO A 55 0.14 2.03 10.10
C PRO A 55 -1.20 1.27 10.14
N MET A 56 -1.69 0.88 11.31
CA MET A 56 -2.99 0.23 11.45
C MET A 56 -4.13 1.16 11.00
N THR A 57 -4.14 2.40 11.47
CA THR A 57 -5.14 3.41 11.09
C THR A 57 -5.06 3.74 9.61
N THR A 58 -3.84 3.82 9.05
CA THR A 58 -3.64 3.99 7.60
C THR A 58 -4.27 2.86 6.80
N GLN A 59 -4.12 1.60 7.24
CA GLN A 59 -4.71 0.45 6.55
C GLN A 59 -6.23 0.38 6.70
N ILE A 60 -6.78 0.77 7.85
CA ILE A 60 -8.23 0.93 8.02
C ILE A 60 -8.76 1.98 7.02
N GLY A 61 -8.09 3.14 6.94
CA GLY A 61 -8.42 4.17 5.96
C GLY A 61 -8.37 3.65 4.52
N TYR A 62 -7.33 2.88 4.18
CA TYR A 62 -7.19 2.28 2.86
C TYR A 62 -8.34 1.32 2.53
N ALA A 63 -8.73 0.48 3.47
CA ALA A 63 -9.88 -0.42 3.32
C ALA A 63 -11.19 0.36 3.10
N LEU A 64 -11.42 1.43 3.87
CA LEU A 64 -12.57 2.33 3.67
C LEU A 64 -12.53 3.02 2.30
N GLY A 65 -11.36 3.48 1.88
CA GLY A 65 -11.17 4.07 0.55
C GLY A 65 -11.46 3.09 -0.59
N LEU A 66 -10.99 1.84 -0.48
CA LEU A 66 -11.31 0.79 -1.45
C LEU A 66 -12.81 0.52 -1.55
N LEU A 67 -13.49 0.49 -0.41
CA LEU A 67 -14.92 0.20 -0.36
C LEU A 67 -15.77 1.36 -0.87
N PHE A 68 -15.44 2.61 -0.48
CA PHE A 68 -16.31 3.76 -0.71
C PHE A 68 -15.85 4.68 -1.84
N ILE A 69 -14.54 4.80 -2.10
CA ILE A 69 -14.03 5.73 -3.12
C ILE A 69 -13.89 5.06 -4.49
N ILE A 70 -13.41 3.81 -4.55
CA ILE A 70 -13.19 3.13 -5.83
C ILE A 70 -14.49 3.01 -6.66
N PRO A 71 -15.66 2.65 -6.09
CA PRO A 71 -16.89 2.59 -6.85
C PRO A 71 -17.32 3.93 -7.47
N LEU A 72 -16.92 5.07 -6.88
CA LEU A 72 -17.20 6.38 -7.48
C LEU A 72 -16.55 6.54 -8.87
N GLY A 73 -15.44 5.80 -9.13
CA GLY A 73 -14.77 5.79 -10.43
C GLY A 73 -15.61 5.23 -11.59
N ASP A 74 -16.68 4.50 -11.28
CA ASP A 74 -17.64 4.02 -12.28
C ASP A 74 -18.81 5.00 -12.51
N LEU A 75 -19.12 5.85 -11.50
CA LEU A 75 -20.21 6.83 -11.54
C LEU A 75 -19.79 8.19 -12.09
N TYR A 76 -18.59 8.63 -11.74
CA TYR A 76 -18.09 9.95 -12.08
C TYR A 76 -16.87 9.88 -13.00
N LYS A 77 -16.48 11.01 -13.57
CA LYS A 77 -15.25 11.12 -14.37
C LYS A 77 -14.04 10.74 -13.52
N ARG A 78 -13.38 9.65 -13.87
CA ARG A 78 -12.23 9.10 -13.13
C ARG A 78 -11.15 10.15 -12.85
N ARG A 79 -10.90 11.04 -13.82
CA ARG A 79 -9.94 12.15 -13.67
C ARG A 79 -10.27 13.07 -12.50
N ASN A 80 -11.53 13.44 -12.31
CA ASN A 80 -11.95 14.34 -11.22
C ASN A 80 -11.76 13.66 -9.86
N ILE A 81 -12.11 12.37 -9.76
CA ILE A 81 -11.92 11.59 -8.52
C ILE A 81 -10.44 11.52 -8.17
N ILE A 82 -9.57 11.21 -9.13
CA ILE A 82 -8.13 11.13 -8.93
C ILE A 82 -7.59 12.48 -8.43
N VAL A 83 -7.95 13.58 -9.07
CA VAL A 83 -7.50 14.93 -8.71
C VAL A 83 -7.92 15.30 -7.29
N ILE A 84 -9.21 15.11 -6.96
CA ILE A 84 -9.73 15.41 -5.61
C ILE A 84 -9.02 14.55 -4.56
N ASN A 85 -8.86 13.26 -4.80
CA ASN A 85 -8.17 12.38 -3.86
C ASN A 85 -6.70 12.74 -3.68
N PHE A 86 -5.98 13.08 -4.74
CA PHE A 86 -4.58 13.49 -4.64
C PHE A 86 -4.42 14.83 -3.93
N LEU A 87 -5.38 15.75 -4.09
CA LEU A 87 -5.40 17.00 -3.34
C LEU A 87 -5.60 16.73 -1.83
N LEU A 88 -6.59 15.92 -1.47
CA LEU A 88 -6.82 15.52 -0.09
C LEU A 88 -5.63 14.76 0.49
N LEU A 89 -5.00 13.90 -0.30
CA LEU A 89 -3.78 13.18 0.10
C LEU A 89 -2.62 14.15 0.35
N SER A 90 -2.41 15.14 -0.52
CA SER A 90 -1.38 16.17 -0.33
C SER A 90 -1.61 16.96 0.97
N VAL A 91 -2.85 17.39 1.22
CA VAL A 91 -3.23 18.08 2.47
C VAL A 91 -3.03 17.18 3.69
N SER A 92 -3.38 15.92 3.59
CA SER A 92 -3.18 14.93 4.66
C SER A 92 -1.70 14.71 4.96
N MET A 93 -0.83 14.66 3.93
CA MET A 93 0.62 14.57 4.12
C MET A 93 1.18 15.81 4.84
N LEU A 94 0.72 17.02 4.47
CA LEU A 94 1.07 18.22 5.21
C LEU A 94 0.59 18.16 6.67
N GLY A 95 -0.65 17.72 6.90
CA GLY A 95 -1.18 17.51 8.24
C GLY A 95 -0.31 16.55 9.07
N PHE A 96 0.17 15.47 8.44
CA PHE A 96 1.09 14.52 9.08
C PHE A 96 2.42 15.20 9.45
N ALA A 97 3.00 15.98 8.53
CA ALA A 97 4.28 16.66 8.71
C ALA A 97 4.26 17.72 9.85
N VAL A 98 3.16 18.46 10.02
CA VAL A 98 3.04 19.52 11.03
C VAL A 98 2.42 19.04 12.34
N ALA A 99 2.01 17.77 12.43
CA ALA A 99 1.36 17.24 13.62
C ALA A 99 2.28 17.28 14.85
N GLN A 100 1.76 17.78 15.97
CA GLN A 100 2.46 17.89 17.24
C GLN A 100 1.98 16.87 18.27
N ASN A 101 0.91 16.15 17.98
CA ASN A 101 0.36 15.13 18.86
C ASN A 101 -0.13 13.92 18.06
N ILE A 102 -0.23 12.78 18.75
CA ILE A 102 -0.55 11.50 18.13
C ILE A 102 -1.96 11.47 17.50
N TYR A 103 -2.93 12.16 18.08
CA TYR A 103 -4.30 12.16 17.56
C TYR A 103 -4.38 12.80 16.17
N PHE A 104 -3.64 13.90 15.97
CA PHE A 104 -3.51 14.52 14.65
C PHE A 104 -2.81 13.60 13.64
N VAL A 105 -1.75 12.90 14.08
CA VAL A 105 -1.07 11.89 13.23
C VAL A 105 -2.01 10.76 12.85
N LEU A 106 -2.81 10.25 13.79
CA LEU A 106 -3.78 9.19 13.51
C LEU A 106 -4.88 9.66 12.55
N LEU A 107 -5.40 10.88 12.73
CA LEU A 107 -6.38 11.46 11.81
C LEU A 107 -5.80 11.62 10.39
N ALA A 108 -4.60 12.18 10.28
CA ALA A 108 -3.90 12.32 9.01
C ALA A 108 -3.62 10.94 8.38
N SER A 109 -3.25 9.93 9.19
CA SER A 109 -3.05 8.54 8.74
C SER A 109 -4.32 7.93 8.16
N LEU A 110 -5.47 8.14 8.80
CA LEU A 110 -6.76 7.67 8.31
C LEU A 110 -7.09 8.27 6.94
N ILE A 111 -6.97 9.59 6.81
CA ILE A 111 -7.24 10.31 5.56
C ILE A 111 -6.23 9.89 4.47
N THR A 112 -4.96 9.76 4.83
CA THR A 112 -3.92 9.23 3.92
C THR A 112 -4.33 7.86 3.37
N GLY A 113 -4.77 6.96 4.23
CA GLY A 113 -5.26 5.64 3.83
C GLY A 113 -6.41 5.76 2.84
N ILE A 114 -7.47 6.49 3.20
CA ILE A 114 -8.67 6.69 2.35
C ILE A 114 -8.30 7.24 0.96
N CYS A 115 -7.34 8.16 0.89
CA CYS A 115 -6.98 8.83 -0.35
C CYS A 115 -5.90 8.12 -1.17
N SER A 116 -5.22 7.10 -0.63
CA SER A 116 -4.13 6.39 -1.33
C SER A 116 -4.61 5.26 -2.27
N VAL A 117 -5.91 5.15 -2.51
CA VAL A 117 -6.51 4.04 -3.28
C VAL A 117 -6.49 4.23 -4.81
N MET A 118 -6.02 5.37 -5.30
CA MET A 118 -6.06 5.71 -6.74
C MET A 118 -5.34 4.73 -7.66
N PRO A 119 -4.25 4.06 -7.28
CA PRO A 119 -3.64 3.01 -8.09
C PRO A 119 -4.62 1.91 -8.50
N GLN A 120 -5.62 1.62 -7.68
CA GLN A 120 -6.65 0.61 -7.97
C GLN A 120 -7.64 1.06 -9.07
N ILE A 121 -7.71 2.35 -9.39
CA ILE A 121 -8.43 2.87 -10.56
C ILE A 121 -7.56 2.77 -11.84
N PHE A 122 -6.23 2.89 -11.72
CA PHE A 122 -5.34 2.82 -12.88
C PHE A 122 -5.26 1.42 -13.50
N ILE A 123 -5.36 0.37 -12.67
CA ILE A 123 -5.33 -1.03 -13.14
C ILE A 123 -6.50 -1.32 -14.09
N PRO A 124 -7.78 -1.05 -13.74
CA PRO A 124 -8.89 -1.17 -14.67
C PRO A 124 -8.76 -0.30 -15.93
N ILE A 125 -8.22 0.92 -15.82
CA ILE A 125 -7.98 1.79 -16.98
C ILE A 125 -7.01 1.09 -17.96
N ALA A 126 -5.88 0.59 -17.47
CA ALA A 126 -4.95 -0.13 -18.34
C ALA A 126 -5.57 -1.39 -18.93
N ALA A 127 -6.36 -2.12 -18.15
CA ALA A 127 -7.03 -3.33 -18.64
C ALA A 127 -8.09 -3.04 -19.70
N GLN A 128 -8.87 -1.94 -19.55
CA GLN A 128 -9.96 -1.57 -20.44
C GLN A 128 -9.47 -1.06 -21.80
N PHE A 129 -8.40 -0.26 -21.80
CA PHE A 129 -7.89 0.39 -23.01
C PHE A 129 -6.75 -0.35 -23.70
N SER A 130 -6.23 -1.43 -23.13
CA SER A 130 -5.20 -2.27 -23.76
C SER A 130 -5.78 -3.19 -24.82
N GLN A 131 -5.00 -3.45 -25.86
CA GLN A 131 -5.28 -4.54 -26.79
C GLN A 131 -5.36 -5.87 -26.06
N PRO A 132 -6.26 -6.79 -26.41
CA PRO A 132 -6.43 -8.07 -25.71
C PRO A 132 -5.13 -8.84 -25.50
N GLU A 133 -4.24 -8.86 -26.51
CA GLU A 133 -2.95 -9.57 -26.49
C GLU A 133 -1.95 -8.96 -25.51
N LYS A 134 -2.02 -7.63 -25.28
CA LYS A 134 -1.11 -6.87 -24.41
C LYS A 134 -1.70 -6.53 -23.04
N LYS A 135 -2.95 -6.91 -22.78
CA LYS A 135 -3.67 -6.56 -21.56
C LYS A 135 -2.95 -7.03 -20.30
N ALA A 136 -2.53 -8.28 -20.26
CA ALA A 136 -1.81 -8.86 -19.11
C ALA A 136 -0.46 -8.17 -18.90
N GLN A 137 0.27 -7.87 -19.98
CA GLN A 137 1.55 -7.16 -19.92
C GLN A 137 1.39 -5.74 -19.38
N ASN A 138 0.42 -4.99 -19.87
CA ASN A 138 0.19 -3.60 -19.46
C ASN A 138 -0.29 -3.49 -18.02
N VAL A 139 -1.15 -4.40 -17.56
CA VAL A 139 -1.52 -4.52 -16.15
C VAL A 139 -0.28 -4.86 -15.31
N GLY A 140 0.58 -5.76 -15.80
CA GLY A 140 1.85 -6.10 -15.15
C GLY A 140 2.77 -4.91 -14.94
N VAL A 141 2.87 -3.98 -15.90
CA VAL A 141 3.64 -2.73 -15.77
C VAL A 141 3.12 -1.88 -14.60
N LEU A 142 1.80 -1.71 -14.48
CA LEU A 142 1.20 -0.97 -13.36
C LEU A 142 1.46 -1.64 -12.00
N VAL A 143 1.29 -2.95 -11.94
CA VAL A 143 1.55 -3.72 -10.71
C VAL A 143 3.03 -3.63 -10.32
N SER A 144 3.94 -3.67 -11.29
CA SER A 144 5.37 -3.49 -11.04
C SER A 144 5.68 -2.09 -10.49
N GLY A 145 5.06 -1.05 -11.04
CA GLY A 145 5.17 0.32 -10.52
C GLY A 145 4.67 0.42 -9.07
N LEU A 146 3.52 -0.19 -8.79
CA LEU A 146 2.93 -0.25 -7.45
C LEU A 146 3.87 -0.97 -6.46
N LEU A 147 4.38 -2.16 -6.81
CA LEU A 147 5.30 -2.92 -5.96
C LEU A 147 6.61 -2.15 -5.72
N THR A 148 7.15 -1.50 -6.76
CA THR A 148 8.34 -0.63 -6.63
C THR A 148 8.08 0.51 -5.66
N GLY A 149 6.89 1.14 -5.72
CA GLY A 149 6.49 2.17 -4.76
C GLY A 149 6.40 1.67 -3.33
N ILE A 150 5.79 0.50 -3.10
CA ILE A 150 5.68 -0.14 -1.78
C ILE A 150 7.07 -0.40 -1.17
N LEU A 151 7.98 -0.96 -1.95
CA LEU A 151 9.30 -1.35 -1.47
C LEU A 151 10.24 -0.14 -1.37
N GLY A 152 10.26 0.70 -2.41
CA GLY A 152 11.10 1.88 -2.47
C GLY A 152 10.73 2.94 -1.43
N SER A 153 9.44 3.03 -1.05
CA SER A 153 9.00 3.99 -0.02
C SER A 153 9.72 3.81 1.31
N ARG A 154 9.95 2.56 1.73
CA ARG A 154 10.65 2.26 2.99
C ARG A 154 12.09 2.70 2.94
N VAL A 155 12.78 2.46 1.82
CA VAL A 155 14.17 2.88 1.63
C VAL A 155 14.28 4.39 1.65
N VAL A 156 13.45 5.07 0.86
CA VAL A 156 13.46 6.54 0.75
C VAL A 156 13.11 7.19 2.09
N SER A 157 12.03 6.74 2.75
CA SER A 157 11.64 7.30 4.04
C SER A 157 12.64 6.99 5.15
N GLY A 158 13.26 5.81 5.15
CA GLY A 158 14.31 5.47 6.09
C GLY A 158 15.53 6.38 5.95
N ILE A 159 16.02 6.61 4.72
CA ILE A 159 17.14 7.52 4.45
C ILE A 159 16.77 8.96 4.80
N VAL A 160 15.65 9.46 4.29
CA VAL A 160 15.21 10.84 4.57
C VAL A 160 15.00 11.07 6.06
N GLY A 161 14.36 10.12 6.74
CA GLY A 161 14.10 10.21 8.17
C GLY A 161 15.37 10.13 9.03
N GLU A 162 16.41 9.45 8.57
CA GLU A 162 17.70 9.40 9.26
C GLU A 162 18.44 10.74 9.21
N TYR A 163 18.54 11.35 8.03
CA TYR A 163 19.38 12.53 7.81
C TYR A 163 18.64 13.88 8.02
N TRP A 164 17.33 13.94 7.75
CA TRP A 164 16.56 15.19 7.78
C TRP A 164 15.34 15.15 8.72
N GLY A 165 15.20 14.09 9.49
CA GLY A 165 14.08 13.91 10.41
C GLY A 165 12.81 13.35 9.73
N TRP A 166 11.97 12.70 10.54
CA TRP A 166 10.82 11.94 10.05
C TRP A 166 9.73 12.78 9.37
N ARG A 167 9.62 14.08 9.74
CA ARG A 167 8.62 14.99 9.15
C ARG A 167 8.92 15.33 7.69
N THR A 168 10.20 15.37 7.32
CA THR A 168 10.66 15.80 5.99
C THR A 168 10.09 14.96 4.86
N ILE A 169 9.96 13.64 5.04
CA ILE A 169 9.40 12.78 4.00
C ILE A 169 7.94 13.12 3.68
N PHE A 170 7.16 13.55 4.67
CA PHE A 170 5.76 13.91 4.48
C PHE A 170 5.60 15.27 3.77
N TYR A 171 6.52 16.23 3.98
CA TYR A 171 6.58 17.44 3.16
C TYR A 171 6.91 17.11 1.70
N ILE A 172 7.92 16.28 1.46
CA ILE A 172 8.29 15.83 0.11
C ILE A 172 7.10 15.10 -0.55
N ALA A 173 6.45 14.21 0.18
CA ALA A 173 5.30 13.46 -0.31
C ALA A 173 4.14 14.38 -0.72
N SER A 174 3.85 15.42 0.09
CA SER A 174 2.81 16.40 -0.25
C SER A 174 3.11 17.12 -1.56
N VAL A 175 4.34 17.60 -1.74
CA VAL A 175 4.76 18.27 -2.99
C VAL A 175 4.69 17.30 -4.18
N LEU A 176 5.14 16.05 -4.01
CA LEU A 176 5.05 15.04 -5.06
C LEU A 176 3.60 14.77 -5.48
N MET A 177 2.64 14.76 -4.55
CA MET A 177 1.23 14.60 -4.89
C MET A 177 0.70 15.79 -5.70
N LEU A 178 1.10 17.02 -5.40
CA LEU A 178 0.76 18.19 -6.22
C LEU A 178 1.33 18.10 -7.64
N ILE A 179 2.56 17.62 -7.78
CA ILE A 179 3.16 17.37 -9.09
C ILE A 179 2.36 16.29 -9.84
N CYS A 180 1.97 15.21 -9.16
CA CYS A 180 1.12 14.16 -9.75
C CYS A 180 -0.23 14.71 -10.22
N ILE A 181 -0.87 15.62 -9.48
CA ILE A 181 -2.10 16.29 -9.92
C ILE A 181 -1.85 17.04 -11.23
N PHE A 182 -0.79 17.85 -11.28
CA PHE A 182 -0.46 18.61 -12.47
C PHE A 182 -0.27 17.71 -13.70
N VAL A 183 0.46 16.61 -13.52
CA VAL A 183 0.69 15.61 -14.58
C VAL A 183 -0.62 14.95 -15.02
N ILE A 184 -1.44 14.48 -14.09
CA ILE A 184 -2.74 13.84 -14.37
C ILE A 184 -3.67 14.79 -15.13
N VAL A 185 -3.77 16.04 -14.70
CA VAL A 185 -4.61 17.05 -15.36
C VAL A 185 -4.19 17.31 -16.82
N ARG A 186 -2.87 17.23 -17.10
CA ARG A 186 -2.33 17.47 -18.45
C ARG A 186 -2.43 16.26 -19.38
N ILE A 187 -2.24 15.05 -18.86
CA ILE A 187 -1.99 13.86 -19.68
C ILE A 187 -3.17 12.88 -19.66
N LEU A 188 -3.89 12.75 -18.54
CA LEU A 188 -5.00 11.81 -18.46
C LEU A 188 -6.20 12.33 -19.27
N PRO A 189 -6.63 11.63 -20.33
CA PRO A 189 -7.79 12.02 -21.09
C PRO A 189 -9.07 11.85 -20.26
N ASP A 190 -10.12 12.59 -20.63
CA ASP A 190 -11.44 12.39 -20.05
C ASP A 190 -12.01 11.05 -20.52
N MET A 191 -12.44 10.25 -19.56
CA MET A 191 -13.09 8.96 -19.81
C MET A 191 -14.54 9.03 -19.35
N PRO A 192 -15.50 8.51 -20.14
CA PRO A 192 -16.89 8.47 -19.73
C PRO A 192 -17.07 7.56 -18.50
N SER A 193 -18.10 7.82 -17.72
CA SER A 193 -18.52 6.92 -16.65
C SER A 193 -19.12 5.64 -17.23
N ASN A 194 -18.82 4.50 -16.64
CA ASN A 194 -19.27 3.20 -17.12
C ASN A 194 -20.65 2.79 -16.56
N TYR A 195 -21.10 3.43 -15.50
CA TYR A 195 -22.34 3.08 -14.80
C TYR A 195 -23.32 4.25 -14.78
N LYS A 196 -24.58 4.01 -15.18
CA LYS A 196 -25.65 5.01 -15.25
C LYS A 196 -26.64 4.95 -14.09
N GLY A 197 -26.32 4.22 -13.02
CA GLY A 197 -27.19 4.08 -11.85
C GLY A 197 -26.85 5.06 -10.73
N THR A 198 -27.39 4.79 -9.53
CA THR A 198 -27.12 5.56 -8.32
C THR A 198 -25.97 4.93 -7.52
N TYR A 199 -25.29 5.72 -6.67
CA TYR A 199 -24.26 5.23 -5.78
C TYR A 199 -24.78 4.13 -4.83
N THR A 200 -25.99 4.30 -4.29
CA THR A 200 -26.64 3.31 -3.43
C THR A 200 -26.87 1.99 -4.17
N GLY A 201 -27.31 2.05 -5.44
CA GLY A 201 -27.49 0.87 -6.27
C GLY A 201 -26.18 0.14 -6.54
N LEU A 202 -25.09 0.88 -6.79
CA LEU A 202 -23.76 0.33 -6.97
C LEU A 202 -23.25 -0.35 -5.70
N MET A 203 -23.37 0.30 -4.54
CA MET A 203 -22.98 -0.29 -3.26
C MET A 203 -23.78 -1.55 -2.93
N LYS A 204 -25.10 -1.53 -3.19
CA LYS A 204 -25.94 -2.72 -3.04
C LYS A 204 -25.44 -3.88 -3.90
N SER A 205 -25.02 -3.63 -5.14
CA SER A 205 -24.47 -4.68 -6.00
C SER A 205 -23.17 -5.29 -5.47
N VAL A 206 -22.28 -4.46 -4.89
CA VAL A 206 -21.04 -4.93 -4.24
C VAL A 206 -21.36 -5.85 -3.05
N PHE A 207 -22.29 -5.45 -2.17
CA PHE A 207 -22.69 -6.27 -1.04
C PHE A 207 -23.39 -7.56 -1.46
N THR A 208 -24.23 -7.50 -2.49
CA THR A 208 -24.90 -8.68 -3.07
C THR A 208 -23.85 -9.66 -3.61
N LEU A 209 -22.86 -9.18 -4.36
CA LEU A 209 -21.79 -10.00 -4.89
C LEU A 209 -21.01 -10.74 -3.78
N VAL A 210 -20.67 -10.03 -2.71
CA VAL A 210 -20.00 -10.63 -1.53
C VAL A 210 -20.89 -11.65 -0.86
N LYS A 211 -22.19 -11.39 -0.73
CA LYS A 211 -23.16 -12.29 -0.08
C LYS A 211 -23.35 -13.58 -0.87
N GLU A 212 -23.47 -13.47 -2.19
CA GLU A 212 -23.81 -14.60 -3.07
C GLU A 212 -22.60 -15.45 -3.45
N ASN A 213 -21.37 -14.90 -3.42
CA ASN A 213 -20.17 -15.61 -3.88
C ASN A 213 -19.32 -16.10 -2.68
N ALA A 214 -19.51 -17.37 -2.30
CA ALA A 214 -18.74 -17.99 -1.21
C ALA A 214 -17.23 -18.09 -1.52
N THR A 215 -16.87 -18.32 -2.79
CA THR A 215 -15.46 -18.38 -3.22
C THR A 215 -14.79 -17.02 -3.05
N LEU A 216 -15.47 -15.93 -3.40
CA LEU A 216 -14.96 -14.58 -3.21
C LEU A 216 -14.68 -14.30 -1.73
N ARG A 217 -15.62 -14.64 -0.84
CA ARG A 217 -15.42 -14.48 0.62
C ARG A 217 -14.21 -15.25 1.14
N LEU A 218 -14.07 -16.52 0.74
CA LEU A 218 -12.96 -17.37 1.18
C LEU A 218 -11.60 -16.84 0.70
N VAL A 219 -11.52 -16.45 -0.59
CA VAL A 219 -10.28 -15.91 -1.17
C VAL A 219 -9.93 -14.57 -0.53
N SER A 220 -10.91 -13.69 -0.33
CA SER A 220 -10.70 -12.39 0.33
C SER A 220 -10.23 -12.55 1.77
N LEU A 221 -10.82 -13.49 2.53
CA LEU A 221 -10.40 -13.77 3.91
C LEU A 221 -8.95 -14.27 3.97
N ARG A 222 -8.60 -15.23 3.11
CA ARG A 222 -7.21 -15.74 3.02
C ARG A 222 -6.21 -14.65 2.67
N ALA A 223 -6.52 -13.86 1.65
CA ALA A 223 -5.67 -12.73 1.24
C ALA A 223 -5.52 -11.70 2.37
N GLY A 224 -6.61 -11.40 3.09
CA GLY A 224 -6.61 -10.49 4.23
C GLY A 224 -5.71 -10.98 5.38
N ILE A 225 -5.79 -12.26 5.73
CA ILE A 225 -4.93 -12.86 6.77
C ILE A 225 -3.46 -12.79 6.35
N CYS A 226 -3.12 -13.22 5.12
CA CYS A 226 -1.74 -13.19 4.63
C CYS A 226 -1.17 -11.77 4.60
N PHE A 227 -1.97 -10.80 4.16
CA PHE A 227 -1.57 -9.40 4.12
C PHE A 227 -1.43 -8.80 5.52
N GLY A 228 -2.31 -9.17 6.44
CA GLY A 228 -2.22 -8.79 7.86
C GLY A 228 -0.92 -9.29 8.50
N CYS A 229 -0.55 -10.55 8.31
CA CYS A 229 0.72 -11.10 8.78
C CYS A 229 1.93 -10.34 8.21
N PHE A 230 1.90 -10.01 6.91
CA PHE A 230 2.93 -9.21 6.26
C PHE A 230 3.08 -7.81 6.87
N LEU A 231 1.96 -7.12 7.11
CA LEU A 231 1.97 -5.78 7.73
C LEU A 231 2.47 -5.82 9.18
N THR A 232 2.03 -6.81 9.96
CA THR A 232 2.48 -7.00 11.35
C THR A 232 3.98 -7.23 11.43
N LEU A 233 4.55 -8.05 10.52
CA LEU A 233 5.99 -8.25 10.44
C LEU A 233 6.72 -6.91 10.27
N TRP A 234 6.29 -6.08 9.32
CA TRP A 234 6.94 -4.78 9.06
C TRP A 234 6.77 -3.78 10.19
N ALA A 235 5.60 -3.76 10.84
CA ALA A 235 5.36 -2.88 11.98
C ALA A 235 6.26 -3.24 13.18
N CYS A 236 6.37 -4.54 13.50
CA CYS A 236 7.21 -5.00 14.60
C CYS A 236 8.71 -4.92 14.30
N LEU A 237 9.10 -5.07 13.02
CA LEU A 237 10.50 -5.09 12.60
C LEU A 237 11.20 -3.75 12.92
N ALA A 238 10.52 -2.62 12.73
CA ALA A 238 11.08 -1.30 13.00
C ALA A 238 11.55 -1.17 14.46
N PHE A 239 10.72 -1.55 15.42
CA PHE A 239 11.07 -1.49 16.84
C PHE A 239 12.10 -2.54 17.23
N LYS A 240 11.99 -3.77 16.75
CA LYS A 240 12.96 -4.82 17.04
C LYS A 240 14.35 -4.47 16.54
N MET A 241 14.46 -3.87 15.37
CA MET A 241 15.77 -3.50 14.79
C MET A 241 16.36 -2.25 15.43
N SER A 242 15.54 -1.30 15.90
CA SER A 242 16.04 -0.10 16.60
C SER A 242 16.47 -0.38 18.04
N GLY A 243 15.99 -1.46 18.66
CA GLY A 243 16.36 -1.87 20.02
C GLY A 243 17.59 -2.78 20.08
N ALA A 244 17.95 -3.15 21.34
CA ALA A 244 19.04 -4.11 21.59
C ALA A 244 18.73 -5.49 20.96
N PRO A 245 19.71 -6.21 20.42
CA PRO A 245 21.15 -5.92 20.32
C PRO A 245 21.51 -5.14 19.03
N PHE A 246 20.55 -4.81 18.16
CA PHE A 246 20.81 -4.35 16.80
C PHE A 246 21.12 -2.85 16.71
N TYR A 247 20.38 -2.01 17.45
CA TYR A 247 20.50 -0.54 17.42
C TYR A 247 20.58 0.05 16.02
N ALA A 248 19.81 -0.52 15.07
CA ALA A 248 19.85 -0.16 13.65
C ALA A 248 19.17 1.21 13.40
N GLY A 249 19.84 2.05 12.62
CA GLY A 249 19.27 3.31 12.16
C GLY A 249 18.10 3.09 11.16
N ASN A 250 17.29 4.11 10.95
CA ASN A 250 16.13 4.02 10.06
C ASN A 250 16.48 3.71 8.60
N ASN A 251 17.68 4.12 8.16
CA ASN A 251 18.22 3.78 6.84
C ASN A 251 18.38 2.26 6.68
N VAL A 252 18.92 1.58 7.69
CA VAL A 252 19.09 0.12 7.70
C VAL A 252 17.73 -0.58 7.71
N ILE A 253 16.82 -0.11 8.58
CA ILE A 253 15.45 -0.64 8.66
C ILE A 253 14.73 -0.47 7.32
N GLY A 254 14.88 0.69 6.67
CA GLY A 254 14.32 0.95 5.34
C GLY A 254 14.92 0.03 4.27
N MET A 255 16.23 -0.20 4.29
CA MET A 255 16.93 -1.08 3.34
C MET A 255 16.47 -2.54 3.41
N LEU A 256 15.99 -3.01 4.57
CA LEU A 256 15.38 -4.34 4.68
C LEU A 256 14.18 -4.50 3.74
N GLY A 257 13.54 -3.39 3.34
CA GLY A 257 12.51 -3.39 2.29
C GLY A 257 12.99 -3.94 0.96
N LEU A 258 14.29 -3.84 0.64
CA LEU A 258 14.87 -4.40 -0.59
C LEU A 258 14.80 -5.94 -0.60
N CYS A 259 14.82 -6.61 0.56
CA CYS A 259 14.62 -8.05 0.65
C CYS A 259 13.24 -8.46 0.09
N GLY A 260 12.23 -7.58 0.17
CA GLY A 260 10.93 -7.78 -0.44
C GLY A 260 10.96 -7.81 -1.97
N ILE A 261 11.96 -7.20 -2.61
CA ILE A 261 12.14 -7.24 -4.08
C ILE A 261 12.37 -8.68 -4.54
N ALA A 262 13.19 -9.44 -3.82
CA ALA A 262 13.40 -10.85 -4.12
C ALA A 262 12.09 -11.64 -4.09
N GLY A 263 11.24 -11.37 -3.08
CA GLY A 263 9.89 -11.94 -3.00
C GLY A 263 8.98 -11.52 -4.17
N ALA A 264 9.02 -10.24 -4.56
CA ALA A 264 8.25 -9.74 -5.70
C ALA A 264 8.70 -10.34 -7.03
N MET A 265 10.00 -10.59 -7.22
CA MET A 265 10.54 -11.27 -8.40
C MET A 265 10.06 -12.73 -8.49
N THR A 266 9.96 -13.44 -7.35
CA THR A 266 9.45 -14.82 -7.33
C THR A 266 7.98 -14.91 -7.75
N ALA A 267 7.19 -13.84 -7.58
CA ALA A 267 5.79 -13.78 -8.00
C ALA A 267 5.62 -14.07 -9.51
N SER A 268 6.59 -13.70 -10.34
CA SER A 268 6.58 -13.98 -11.78
C SER A 268 6.64 -15.50 -12.09
N PHE A 269 7.19 -16.29 -11.18
CA PHE A 269 7.33 -17.74 -11.33
C PHE A 269 6.18 -18.53 -10.70
N VAL A 270 5.32 -17.89 -9.91
CA VAL A 270 4.19 -18.54 -9.20
C VAL A 270 3.31 -19.33 -10.15
N GLY A 271 2.96 -18.74 -11.31
CA GLY A 271 2.13 -19.43 -12.31
C GLY A 271 2.75 -20.75 -12.83
N LYS A 272 4.08 -20.82 -12.94
CA LYS A 272 4.80 -22.03 -13.32
C LYS A 272 4.76 -23.07 -12.20
N PHE A 273 4.99 -22.68 -10.96
CA PHE A 273 4.95 -23.57 -9.80
C PHE A 273 3.53 -24.10 -9.54
N VAL A 274 2.51 -23.24 -9.65
CA VAL A 274 1.10 -23.66 -9.51
C VAL A 274 0.71 -24.68 -10.59
N ARG A 275 1.24 -24.55 -11.80
CA ARG A 275 0.98 -25.52 -12.89
C ARG A 275 1.61 -26.89 -12.60
N ILE A 276 2.79 -26.91 -11.94
CA ILE A 276 3.52 -28.16 -11.63
C ILE A 276 2.95 -28.83 -10.38
N LEU A 277 2.75 -28.08 -9.30
CA LEU A 277 2.40 -28.61 -7.99
C LEU A 277 0.89 -28.66 -7.72
N GLY A 278 0.10 -27.97 -8.54
CA GLY A 278 -1.31 -27.73 -8.27
C GLY A 278 -1.54 -26.67 -7.21
N ILE A 279 -2.68 -25.97 -7.33
CA ILE A 279 -3.01 -24.81 -6.50
C ILE A 279 -3.11 -25.14 -4.98
N ARG A 280 -3.59 -26.37 -4.66
CA ARG A 280 -3.74 -26.79 -3.25
C ARG A 280 -2.39 -26.97 -2.57
N MET A 281 -1.48 -27.71 -3.21
CA MET A 281 -0.16 -27.98 -2.65
C MET A 281 0.69 -26.72 -2.55
N PHE A 282 0.61 -25.85 -3.56
CA PHE A 282 1.27 -24.54 -3.52
C PHE A 282 0.80 -23.67 -2.34
N ASN A 283 -0.52 -23.65 -2.07
CA ASN A 283 -1.07 -22.93 -0.93
C ASN A 283 -0.62 -23.52 0.43
N TYR A 284 -0.56 -24.86 0.56
CA TYR A 284 -0.07 -25.50 1.79
C TYR A 284 1.41 -25.17 2.04
N ILE A 285 2.25 -25.20 1.02
CA ILE A 285 3.66 -24.82 1.14
C ILE A 285 3.80 -23.35 1.56
N GLY A 286 3.05 -22.44 0.93
CA GLY A 286 3.07 -21.02 1.28
C GLY A 286 2.64 -20.76 2.72
N CYS A 287 1.56 -21.39 3.17
CA CYS A 287 1.11 -21.30 4.56
C CYS A 287 2.15 -21.86 5.54
N SER A 288 2.75 -23.03 5.24
CA SER A 288 3.78 -23.65 6.09
C SER A 288 5.00 -22.75 6.23
N ILE A 289 5.45 -22.11 5.15
CA ILE A 289 6.58 -21.17 5.19
C ILE A 289 6.24 -19.95 6.07
N ILE A 290 5.04 -19.38 5.93
CA ILE A 290 4.61 -18.24 6.75
C ILE A 290 4.57 -18.63 8.23
N PHE A 291 3.98 -19.79 8.57
CA PHE A 291 3.88 -20.26 9.95
C PHE A 291 5.26 -20.59 10.54
N SER A 292 6.16 -21.27 9.81
CA SER A 292 7.48 -21.62 10.31
C SER A 292 8.37 -20.41 10.60
N HIS A 293 8.20 -19.31 9.88
CA HIS A 293 8.95 -18.08 10.10
C HIS A 293 8.27 -17.12 11.11
N ALA A 294 6.95 -17.14 11.21
CA ALA A 294 6.23 -16.37 12.22
C ALA A 294 6.41 -16.94 13.63
N TYR A 295 6.45 -18.27 13.77
CA TYR A 295 6.56 -18.94 15.06
C TYR A 295 7.77 -18.48 15.90
N PRO A 296 9.02 -18.46 15.41
CA PRO A 296 10.17 -17.99 16.18
C PRO A 296 10.10 -16.50 16.55
N LEU A 297 9.50 -15.67 15.71
CA LEU A 297 9.36 -14.22 15.96
C LEU A 297 8.40 -13.93 17.13
N PHE A 298 7.35 -14.72 17.26
CA PHE A 298 6.40 -14.59 18.37
C PHE A 298 6.91 -15.18 19.68
N PHE A 299 7.63 -16.31 19.62
CA PHE A 299 8.07 -17.03 20.83
C PHE A 299 9.44 -16.60 21.34
N SER A 300 10.33 -16.06 20.52
CA SER A 300 11.64 -15.56 20.97
C SER A 300 11.51 -14.43 22.01
N GLY A 301 10.47 -13.64 21.96
CA GLY A 301 10.16 -12.60 22.95
C GLY A 301 9.78 -13.14 24.33
N GLN A 302 9.20 -14.34 24.41
CA GLN A 302 8.90 -15.00 25.69
C GLN A 302 10.12 -15.72 26.29
N LEU A 303 10.95 -16.33 25.46
CA LEU A 303 12.20 -16.97 25.92
C LEU A 303 13.17 -15.94 26.50
N TYR A 304 13.28 -14.75 25.91
CA TYR A 304 14.14 -13.69 26.43
C TYR A 304 13.61 -13.09 27.74
N ARG A 305 12.30 -12.97 27.92
CA ARG A 305 11.67 -12.52 29.17
C ARG A 305 11.82 -13.54 30.30
N ASN A 306 11.79 -14.83 30.00
CA ASN A 306 12.00 -15.87 30.97
C ASN A 306 13.49 -15.98 31.36
N HIS A 307 14.41 -15.72 30.43
CA HIS A 307 15.84 -15.77 30.74
C HIS A 307 16.30 -14.57 31.59
N SER A 308 15.75 -13.37 31.38
CA SER A 308 16.07 -12.19 32.21
C SER A 308 15.49 -12.27 33.63
N ARG A 309 14.42 -13.06 33.87
CA ARG A 309 13.92 -13.32 35.23
C ARG A 309 14.75 -14.31 36.02
N TYR A 310 15.50 -15.20 35.35
CA TYR A 310 16.40 -16.17 36.04
C TYR A 310 17.74 -15.57 36.45
N TYR A 311 18.10 -14.35 36.01
CA TYR A 311 19.34 -13.68 36.38
C TYR A 311 19.12 -12.42 37.25
N SER A 312 17.88 -12.15 37.68
CA SER A 312 17.55 -11.02 38.58
C SER A 312 17.15 -11.47 40.00
N ASP A 313 17.27 -12.75 40.32
CA ASP A 313 17.26 -13.34 41.67
C ASP A 313 18.68 -13.91 41.96
#